data_67812a4132a0f451a7890ada353ec4ea
#
_entry.id   67812a4132a0f451a7890ada353ec4ea
#
_cell.length_a   1.000
_cell.length_b   1.000
_cell.length_c   1.000
_cell.angle_alpha   90.00
_cell.angle_beta   90.00
_cell.angle_gamma   90.00
#
_symmetry.space_group_name_H-M   'P 1'
#
loop_
_entity.id
_entity.type
_entity.pdbx_description
1 polymer ?
#
loop_
_entity_poly.entity_id
_entity_poly.type
_entity_poly.pdbx_seq_one_letter_code
_entity_poly.pdbx_strand_id
1 'polypeptide(L)'
;MKHDKMQDDKAMHDGKAKTLETGKFHGKVHATSGRATVYQEADGKLILRLTNFKTSNGPDVHVILVATKDAMDDANFLKDNTEKVELGKLKGNEGDQNYEIPAGTDLTKFRAVSIYCERFNANFGAAPLEKF
;
A
#
# COMPACT_ATOMS: atom_id res chain seq x y z
N MET A 1 6.54 -2.26 20.38
CA MET A 1 7.31 -1.99 20.45
C MET A 1 7.99 -2.01 20.42
N LYS A 2 7.76 -1.88 20.15
CA LYS A 2 8.57 -1.49 20.09
C LYS A 2 9.15 -1.71 19.63
N HIS A 3 9.01 -1.64 19.09
CA HIS A 3 9.81 -1.38 18.59
C HIS A 3 10.28 -1.25 18.12
N ASP A 4 10.05 -1.20 17.88
CA ASP A 4 10.65 -0.74 17.54
C ASP A 4 11.02 -0.77 17.02
N LYS A 5 10.88 -0.60 16.73
CA LYS A 5 11.38 -0.33 16.37
C LYS A 5 11.68 -0.19 15.78
N MET A 6 11.72 0.07 15.28
CA MET A 6 12.07 0.47 14.87
C MET A 6 12.46 1.11 14.53
N GLN A 7 12.78 1.79 14.36
CA GLN A 7 13.06 2.67 14.09
C GLN A 7 13.12 3.31 12.95
N ASP A 8 13.37 3.27 12.18
CA ASP A 8 13.34 3.64 10.95
C ASP A 8 12.13 4.31 10.54
N ASP A 9 11.26 4.11 11.06
CA ASP A 9 10.01 4.76 10.95
C ASP A 9 9.91 5.88 11.93
N LYS A 10 10.97 6.61 12.09
CA LYS A 10 11.03 7.68 13.04
C LYS A 10 9.99 8.76 12.82
N ALA A 11 9.67 9.03 11.57
CA ALA A 11 8.66 10.02 11.28
C ALA A 11 7.33 9.65 11.91
N MET A 12 7.08 8.36 12.07
CA MET A 12 5.85 7.90 12.69
C MET A 12 5.89 8.04 14.20
N HIS A 13 7.06 8.35 14.76
CA HIS A 13 7.25 8.39 16.21
C HIS A 13 7.20 9.77 16.80
N ASP A 14 7.00 10.80 16.01
CA ASP A 14 7.02 12.15 16.57
C ASP A 14 5.73 12.46 17.34
N GLY A 15 4.82 11.53 17.41
CA GLY A 15 3.58 11.71 18.14
C GLY A 15 2.56 12.57 17.43
N LYS A 16 2.89 13.05 16.25
CA LYS A 16 2.01 13.94 15.49
C LYS A 16 1.47 13.31 14.23
N ALA A 17 1.96 12.14 13.86
CA ALA A 17 1.43 11.43 12.71
C ALA A 17 0.04 10.93 13.05
N LYS A 18 -0.86 11.02 12.10
CA LYS A 18 -2.25 10.70 12.29
C LYS A 18 -2.63 9.57 11.36
N THR A 19 -3.23 8.52 11.90
CA THR A 19 -3.71 7.41 11.07
C THR A 19 -5.01 7.82 10.40
N LEU A 20 -5.04 7.72 9.09
CA LEU A 20 -6.24 8.07 8.31
C LEU A 20 -7.02 6.86 7.88
N GLU A 21 -6.34 5.84 7.38
CA GLU A 21 -6.97 4.65 6.84
C GLU A 21 -6.10 3.44 7.09
N THR A 22 -6.72 2.27 7.12
CA THR A 22 -5.97 1.03 7.28
C THR A 22 -6.72 -0.10 6.62
N GLY A 23 -6.00 -1.15 6.23
CA GLY A 23 -6.59 -2.34 5.66
C GLY A 23 -5.64 -3.51 5.69
N LYS A 24 -6.21 -4.70 5.66
CA LYS A 24 -5.44 -5.93 5.71
C LYS A 24 -5.27 -6.46 4.31
N PHE A 25 -4.05 -6.93 3.98
CA PHE A 25 -3.80 -7.54 2.69
C PHE A 25 -4.46 -8.90 2.58
N HIS A 26 -4.95 -9.19 1.39
CA HIS A 26 -5.35 -10.53 1.01
C HIS A 26 -4.66 -10.87 -0.31
N GLY A 27 -4.36 -12.15 -0.51
CA GLY A 27 -3.68 -12.57 -1.71
C GLY A 27 -4.64 -12.71 -2.87
N LYS A 28 -4.11 -12.53 -4.07
CA LYS A 28 -4.82 -12.79 -5.31
C LYS A 28 -4.04 -13.83 -6.11
N VAL A 29 -3.13 -13.39 -6.97
CA VAL A 29 -2.31 -14.33 -7.74
C VAL A 29 -1.34 -15.04 -6.81
N HIS A 30 -0.83 -14.35 -5.78
CA HIS A 30 0.11 -14.93 -4.82
C HIS A 30 -0.36 -14.65 -3.41
N ALA A 31 0.06 -15.49 -2.48
CA ALA A 31 -0.20 -15.26 -1.08
C ALA A 31 0.43 -13.94 -0.67
N THR A 32 -0.37 -13.05 -0.10
CA THR A 32 0.08 -11.72 0.33
C THR A 32 -0.56 -11.45 1.68
N SER A 33 0.23 -10.99 2.63
CA SER A 33 -0.25 -10.76 3.98
C SER A 33 0.34 -9.49 4.54
N GLY A 34 -0.18 -9.07 5.69
CA GLY A 34 0.23 -7.85 6.36
C GLY A 34 -0.86 -6.81 6.30
N ARG A 35 -0.49 -5.59 6.63
CA ARG A 35 -1.45 -4.49 6.72
C ARG A 35 -0.89 -3.26 6.04
N ALA A 36 -1.77 -2.50 5.41
CA ALA A 36 -1.45 -1.21 4.82
C ALA A 36 -2.12 -0.14 5.65
N THR A 37 -1.39 0.93 5.97
CA THR A 37 -1.94 2.02 6.77
C THR A 37 -1.50 3.34 6.16
N VAL A 38 -2.44 4.27 6.02
CA VAL A 38 -2.15 5.61 5.51
C VAL A 38 -2.05 6.55 6.70
N TYR A 39 -0.92 7.23 6.80
CA TYR A 39 -0.66 8.22 7.83
C TYR A 39 -0.53 9.61 7.23
N GLN A 40 -0.93 10.61 7.98
CA GLN A 40 -0.63 11.99 7.65
C GLN A 40 0.34 12.52 8.69
N GLU A 41 1.50 13.00 8.23
CA GLU A 41 2.51 13.57 9.12
C GLU A 41 2.12 14.98 9.50
N ALA A 42 2.83 15.54 10.49
CA ALA A 42 2.53 16.88 11.02
C ALA A 42 2.57 17.96 9.94
N ASP A 43 3.40 17.78 8.92
CA ASP A 43 3.51 18.73 7.81
C ASP A 43 2.48 18.49 6.71
N GLY A 44 1.60 17.53 6.89
CA GLY A 44 0.56 17.21 5.91
C GLY A 44 0.95 16.14 4.91
N LYS A 45 2.20 15.69 4.92
CA LYS A 45 2.65 14.65 3.98
C LYS A 45 1.95 13.34 4.26
N LEU A 46 1.54 12.65 3.20
CA LEU A 46 0.87 11.36 3.31
C LEU A 46 1.86 10.22 3.07
N ILE A 47 1.79 9.22 3.93
CA ILE A 47 2.68 8.04 3.87
C ILE A 47 1.83 6.78 3.90
N LEU A 48 2.13 5.86 3.00
CA LEU A 48 1.59 4.51 3.07
C LEU A 48 2.64 3.64 3.73
N ARG A 49 2.27 2.96 4.80
CA ARG A 49 3.16 2.05 5.49
C ARG A 49 2.63 0.64 5.40
N LEU A 50 3.49 -0.27 4.97
CA LEU A 50 3.20 -1.70 4.99
C LEU A 50 3.83 -2.29 6.25
N THR A 51 3.05 -3.06 7.02
CA THR A 51 3.54 -3.67 8.25
C THR A 51 3.30 -5.17 8.20
N ASN A 52 4.25 -5.93 8.71
CA ASN A 52 4.21 -7.40 8.70
C ASN A 52 3.94 -7.92 7.29
N PHE A 53 4.49 -7.23 6.32
CA PHE A 53 4.19 -7.47 4.91
C PHE A 53 4.97 -8.66 4.38
N LYS A 54 4.31 -9.46 3.56
CA LYS A 54 4.95 -10.57 2.87
C LYS A 54 4.20 -10.87 1.58
N THR A 55 4.95 -11.04 0.50
CA THR A 55 4.41 -11.45 -0.79
C THR A 55 5.46 -12.25 -1.54
N SER A 56 5.14 -12.69 -2.74
CA SER A 56 6.08 -13.43 -3.58
C SER A 56 7.00 -12.49 -4.33
N ASN A 57 8.15 -13.00 -4.76
CA ASN A 57 9.03 -12.27 -5.66
C ASN A 57 8.39 -12.15 -7.03
N GLY A 58 8.74 -11.09 -7.72
CA GLY A 58 8.34 -10.90 -9.11
C GLY A 58 9.35 -9.99 -9.77
N PRO A 59 9.43 -10.02 -11.12
CA PRO A 59 10.46 -9.25 -11.83
C PRO A 59 10.22 -7.75 -11.84
N ASP A 60 9.00 -7.30 -11.60
CA ASP A 60 8.69 -5.87 -11.71
C ASP A 60 7.46 -5.55 -10.87
N VAL A 61 7.62 -5.64 -9.56
CA VAL A 61 6.51 -5.48 -8.63
C VAL A 61 6.45 -4.04 -8.15
N HIS A 62 5.27 -3.46 -8.22
CA HIS A 62 5.00 -2.08 -7.84
C HIS A 62 3.95 -2.00 -6.77
N VAL A 63 3.96 -0.91 -6.03
CA VAL A 63 2.91 -0.57 -5.08
C VAL A 63 2.08 0.54 -5.70
N ILE A 64 0.79 0.30 -5.88
CA ILE A 64 -0.10 1.29 -6.48
C ILE A 64 -1.36 1.46 -5.63
N LEU A 65 -1.93 2.66 -5.69
CA LEU A 65 -3.27 2.89 -5.19
C LEU A 65 -4.23 2.80 -6.37
N VAL A 66 -5.37 2.18 -6.17
CA VAL A 66 -6.33 2.01 -7.26
C VAL A 66 -7.69 2.57 -6.86
N ALA A 67 -8.38 3.12 -7.86
CA ALA A 67 -9.68 3.77 -7.67
C ALA A 67 -10.80 2.74 -7.67
N THR A 68 -10.74 1.85 -6.68
CA THR A 68 -11.75 0.83 -6.46
C THR A 68 -11.75 0.50 -4.97
N LYS A 69 -12.81 -0.08 -4.49
CA LYS A 69 -12.89 -0.47 -3.08
C LYS A 69 -11.89 -1.54 -2.74
N ASP A 70 -11.65 -2.44 -3.69
CA ASP A 70 -10.72 -3.53 -3.49
C ASP A 70 -10.33 -4.03 -4.87
N ALA A 71 -9.07 -4.39 -5.04
CA ALA A 71 -8.60 -4.97 -6.28
C ALA A 71 -8.95 -6.45 -6.27
N MET A 72 -10.11 -6.78 -6.78
CA MET A 72 -10.68 -8.11 -6.65
C MET A 72 -10.10 -9.13 -7.62
N ASP A 73 -9.73 -8.67 -8.81
CA ASP A 73 -9.25 -9.59 -9.84
C ASP A 73 -7.74 -9.55 -9.94
N ASP A 74 -7.15 -10.54 -10.58
CA ASP A 74 -5.71 -10.62 -10.73
C ASP A 74 -5.16 -9.45 -11.54
N ALA A 75 -5.55 -9.32 -12.81
CA ALA A 75 -5.08 -8.20 -13.62
C ALA A 75 -6.22 -7.40 -14.21
N ASN A 76 -7.42 -7.94 -14.16
CA ASN A 76 -8.53 -7.36 -14.92
C ASN A 76 -8.99 -6.01 -14.38
N PHE A 77 -8.73 -5.72 -13.12
CA PHE A 77 -9.19 -4.48 -12.54
C PHE A 77 -8.58 -3.25 -13.23
N LEU A 78 -7.48 -3.41 -13.96
CA LEU A 78 -6.88 -2.30 -14.68
C LEU A 78 -7.38 -2.18 -16.12
N LYS A 79 -8.14 -3.15 -16.62
CA LYS A 79 -8.57 -3.15 -18.02
C LYS A 79 -9.66 -2.13 -18.33
N ASP A 80 -10.45 -1.78 -17.36
CA ASP A 80 -11.60 -0.90 -17.59
C ASP A 80 -11.26 0.54 -17.26
N ASN A 81 -10.04 0.95 -17.53
CA ASN A 81 -9.59 2.32 -17.26
C ASN A 81 -9.66 2.67 -15.77
N THR A 82 -9.46 1.69 -14.92
CA THR A 82 -9.36 1.96 -13.49
C THR A 82 -8.17 2.86 -13.24
N GLU A 83 -8.40 4.00 -12.62
CA GLU A 83 -7.32 4.92 -12.33
C GLU A 83 -6.44 4.37 -11.24
N LYS A 84 -5.16 4.71 -11.33
CA LYS A 84 -4.18 4.27 -10.34
C LYS A 84 -3.18 5.37 -10.06
N VAL A 85 -2.56 5.30 -8.88
CA VAL A 85 -1.46 6.17 -8.52
C VAL A 85 -0.27 5.28 -8.22
N GLU A 86 0.81 5.47 -8.96
CA GLU A 86 2.04 4.72 -8.77
C GLU A 86 2.78 5.24 -7.55
N LEU A 87 3.07 4.41 -6.57
CA LEU A 87 3.84 4.82 -5.39
C LEU A 87 5.30 4.41 -5.49
N GLY A 88 5.63 3.48 -6.38
CA GLY A 88 7.00 3.09 -6.61
C GLY A 88 7.15 1.58 -6.66
N LYS A 89 8.36 1.15 -6.97
CA LYS A 89 8.67 -0.27 -6.98
C LYS A 89 8.66 -0.80 -5.56
N LEU A 90 8.23 -2.04 -5.40
CA LEU A 90 8.23 -2.70 -4.11
C LEU A 90 9.64 -2.75 -3.57
N LYS A 91 9.86 -2.23 -2.38
CA LYS A 91 11.18 -2.15 -1.78
C LYS A 91 11.68 -3.52 -1.33
N GLY A 92 10.76 -4.37 -0.90
CA GLY A 92 11.10 -5.73 -0.52
C GLY A 92 9.85 -6.57 -0.46
N ASN A 93 9.99 -7.87 -0.71
CA ASN A 93 8.84 -8.76 -0.68
C ASN A 93 8.49 -9.21 0.73
N GLU A 94 9.23 -8.73 1.73
CA GLU A 94 8.95 -9.07 3.13
C GLU A 94 9.44 -7.93 4.02
N GLY A 95 8.65 -7.58 5.04
CA GLY A 95 9.06 -6.61 6.05
C GLY A 95 8.31 -5.29 5.97
N ASP A 96 8.53 -4.46 6.99
CA ASP A 96 7.88 -3.15 7.08
C ASP A 96 8.54 -2.17 6.14
N GLN A 97 7.74 -1.35 5.48
CA GLN A 97 8.27 -0.42 4.49
C GLN A 97 7.28 0.72 4.27
N ASN A 98 7.80 1.86 3.86
CA ASN A 98 7.02 3.08 3.66
C ASN A 98 7.09 3.56 2.22
N TYR A 99 6.01 4.20 1.78
CA TYR A 99 5.90 4.81 0.46
C TYR A 99 5.25 6.18 0.61
N GLU A 100 5.82 7.18 -0.06
CA GLU A 100 5.23 8.51 -0.04
C GLU A 100 4.06 8.55 -1.01
N ILE A 101 2.93 9.09 -0.56
CA ILE A 101 1.76 9.29 -1.41
C ILE A 101 1.82 10.69 -1.97
N PRO A 102 1.69 10.87 -3.30
CA PRO A 102 1.77 12.20 -3.89
C PRO A 102 0.76 13.16 -3.27
N ALA A 103 1.18 14.40 -3.08
CA ALA A 103 0.31 15.43 -2.54
C ALA A 103 -0.91 15.60 -3.44
N GLY A 104 -2.06 15.79 -2.84
CA GLY A 104 -3.29 15.99 -3.59
C GLY A 104 -4.00 14.71 -4.00
N THR A 105 -3.47 13.55 -3.61
CA THR A 105 -4.14 12.28 -3.89
C THR A 105 -5.48 12.23 -3.16
N ASP A 106 -6.53 11.92 -3.90
CA ASP A 106 -7.88 11.85 -3.33
C ASP A 106 -8.11 10.46 -2.72
N LEU A 107 -7.99 10.37 -1.40
CA LEU A 107 -8.14 9.10 -0.69
C LEU A 107 -9.57 8.61 -0.66
N THR A 108 -10.54 9.47 -0.99
CA THR A 108 -11.92 9.00 -1.11
C THR A 108 -12.16 8.25 -2.41
N LYS A 109 -11.26 8.45 -3.37
CA LYS A 109 -11.35 7.81 -4.67
C LYS A 109 -10.46 6.57 -4.73
N PHE A 110 -9.23 6.67 -4.24
CA PHE A 110 -8.27 5.57 -4.29
C PHE A 110 -8.36 4.77 -2.99
N ARG A 111 -9.23 3.76 -3.01
CA ARG A 111 -9.65 3.05 -1.81
C ARG A 111 -8.94 1.74 -1.58
N ALA A 112 -8.00 1.36 -2.42
CA ALA A 112 -7.29 0.10 -2.24
C ALA A 112 -5.83 0.22 -2.67
N VAL A 113 -4.98 -0.59 -2.03
CA VAL A 113 -3.58 -0.76 -2.39
C VAL A 113 -3.47 -2.06 -3.15
N SER A 114 -2.74 -2.06 -4.27
CA SER A 114 -2.44 -3.28 -4.99
C SER A 114 -0.93 -3.48 -5.06
N ILE A 115 -0.51 -4.71 -4.84
CA ILE A 115 0.86 -5.14 -5.06
C ILE A 115 0.85 -5.78 -6.44
N TYR A 116 1.34 -5.04 -7.42
CA TYR A 116 1.10 -5.31 -8.83
C TYR A 116 2.39 -5.59 -9.58
N CYS A 117 2.44 -6.74 -10.24
CA CYS A 117 3.57 -7.07 -11.09
C CYS A 117 3.25 -6.60 -12.51
N GLU A 118 3.94 -5.54 -12.93
CA GLU A 118 3.64 -4.91 -14.21
C GLU A 118 3.98 -5.81 -15.38
N ARG A 119 5.11 -6.51 -15.29
CA ARG A 119 5.53 -7.38 -16.37
C ARG A 119 4.52 -8.50 -16.63
N PHE A 120 3.96 -9.08 -15.59
CA PHE A 120 3.01 -10.16 -15.74
C PHE A 120 1.57 -9.68 -15.76
N ASN A 121 1.36 -8.38 -15.61
CA ASN A 121 0.03 -7.80 -15.52
C ASN A 121 -0.79 -8.55 -14.47
N ALA A 122 -0.23 -8.74 -13.28
CA ALA A 122 -0.83 -9.57 -12.26
C ALA A 122 -0.90 -8.84 -10.91
N ASN A 123 -2.06 -8.87 -10.30
CA ASN A 123 -2.27 -8.36 -8.94
C ASN A 123 -1.91 -9.46 -7.95
N PHE A 124 -0.74 -9.34 -7.31
CA PHE A 124 -0.29 -10.33 -6.35
C PHE A 124 -1.19 -10.35 -5.12
N GLY A 125 -1.64 -9.20 -4.68
CA GLY A 125 -2.50 -9.07 -3.53
C GLY A 125 -2.94 -7.65 -3.37
N ALA A 126 -3.95 -7.43 -2.53
CA ALA A 126 -4.52 -6.11 -2.35
C ALA A 126 -4.97 -5.89 -0.91
N ALA A 127 -5.07 -4.62 -0.52
CA ALA A 127 -5.60 -4.24 0.77
C ALA A 127 -6.64 -3.15 0.57
N PRO A 128 -7.92 -3.44 0.86
CA PRO A 128 -8.93 -2.38 0.85
C PRO A 128 -8.68 -1.46 2.04
N LEU A 129 -8.76 -0.18 1.81
CA LEU A 129 -8.50 0.83 2.83
C LEU A 129 -9.80 1.36 3.38
N GLU A 130 -9.92 1.37 4.70
CA GLU A 130 -11.09 1.89 5.38
C GLU A 130 -10.67 2.94 6.39
N LYS A 131 -11.53 3.91 6.62
CA LYS A 131 -11.23 4.96 7.58
C LYS A 131 -10.94 4.37 8.95
N PHE A 132 -9.92 4.92 9.55
CA PHE A 132 -9.48 4.48 10.86
C PHE A 132 -10.37 5.03 11.96
#